data_1f7bbbbdd949919be679d99a6e2457ee
#
_entry.id   1f7bbbbdd949919be679d99a6e2457ee
#
_cell.length_a   1.000
_cell.length_b   1.000
_cell.length_c   1.000
_cell.angle_alpha   90.00
_cell.angle_beta   90.00
_cell.angle_gamma   90.00
#
_symmetry.space_group_name_H-M   'P 1'
#
loop_
_entity.id
_entity.type
_entity.pdbx_description
1 polymer ?
#
loop_
_entity_poly.entity_id
_entity_poly.type
_entity_poly.pdbx_seq_one_letter_code
_entity_poly.pdbx_strand_id
1 'polypeptide(L)'
;ATGLKSLNNTSKAYFLSETDTGKFEIYFGDDVLGKKLADGNIIILEYIVSNLEDANGTTNFTAKGSVGGFSDVTVVTKTAAQGGSIPETKESIRFNAPLQYTSQDRAVTTTDYETLVKSIYPNATSISAWGGEDDETPVYGVVKIAVKGQSGVPLTNATKLDIVTKLKSYNVASVRPEIIDPIITSVVLVINAKFDKNSTTKTADTLKSEIVDAITDYNTNTLTAFDGVFRYSKVMGIIDDVDNSILSNITTVKIRKSFTPTLSSSTKYDVYFRNAIYNPHSGHESVLSSTGFKISGINNEMFLDDDGLGNVRLYYLVSGIKTVQNATQGTIDYATGQITLNSLDVASISNIRGSVSTVIEITASPSSNDVVPVRDQILEIDVENSIVNVSEDTFVGGSSEAGVGYTTSSSY
;
A
#
# COMPACT_ATOMS: atom_id res chain seq x y z
N ALA A 1 0.05 -2.21 40.02
CA ALA A 1 1.20 -2.83 40.67
C ALA A 1 2.20 -3.27 39.62
N THR A 2 3.46 -2.90 39.77
CA THR A 2 4.52 -3.14 38.76
C THR A 2 5.08 -4.58 38.82
N GLY A 3 4.45 -5.50 39.55
CA GLY A 3 4.78 -6.91 39.59
C GLY A 3 4.22 -7.64 40.82
N LEU A 4 4.07 -8.95 40.73
CA LEU A 4 3.58 -9.82 41.81
C LEU A 4 4.46 -9.74 43.09
N LYS A 5 5.76 -9.45 42.94
CA LYS A 5 6.71 -9.33 44.05
C LYS A 5 6.46 -8.14 44.97
N SER A 6 5.70 -7.12 44.52
CA SER A 6 5.38 -5.93 45.31
C SER A 6 4.04 -6.05 46.07
N LEU A 7 3.31 -7.14 45.89
CA LEU A 7 2.02 -7.38 46.52
C LEU A 7 2.18 -8.11 47.86
N ASN A 8 1.45 -7.64 48.85
CA ASN A 8 1.32 -8.28 50.18
C ASN A 8 -0.17 -8.38 50.53
N ASN A 9 -0.46 -9.00 51.66
CA ASN A 9 -1.81 -9.27 52.18
C ASN A 9 -2.64 -7.99 52.48
N THR A 10 -2.01 -6.83 52.57
CA THR A 10 -2.68 -5.53 52.81
C THR A 10 -2.85 -4.70 51.56
N SER A 11 -2.23 -5.13 50.45
CA SER A 11 -2.26 -4.40 49.17
C SER A 11 -3.67 -4.40 48.59
N LYS A 12 -4.26 -3.24 48.35
CA LYS A 12 -5.52 -3.09 47.63
C LYS A 12 -5.27 -3.26 46.14
N ALA A 13 -5.35 -4.48 45.66
CA ALA A 13 -5.10 -4.82 44.27
C ALA A 13 -6.29 -5.58 43.68
N TYR A 14 -6.47 -5.42 42.37
CA TYR A 14 -7.32 -6.28 41.58
C TYR A 14 -6.52 -6.82 40.38
N PHE A 15 -6.94 -7.95 39.90
CA PHE A 15 -6.38 -8.59 38.72
C PHE A 15 -7.45 -8.60 37.63
N LEU A 16 -7.07 -8.23 36.44
CA LEU A 16 -7.92 -8.23 35.28
C LEU A 16 -7.41 -9.30 34.30
N SER A 17 -8.26 -10.20 33.91
CA SER A 17 -7.96 -11.20 32.88
C SER A 17 -9.03 -11.21 31.82
N GLU A 18 -8.64 -11.48 30.60
CA GLU A 18 -9.57 -11.67 29.48
C GLU A 18 -9.91 -13.15 29.37
N THR A 19 -11.21 -13.44 29.21
CA THR A 19 -11.72 -14.80 28.99
C THR A 19 -11.66 -15.16 27.50
N ASP A 20 -11.74 -16.46 27.19
CA ASP A 20 -11.80 -16.96 25.80
C ASP A 20 -12.97 -16.41 24.99
N THR A 21 -13.96 -15.84 25.65
CA THR A 21 -15.14 -15.21 25.01
C THR A 21 -14.97 -13.71 24.76
N GLY A 22 -13.77 -13.14 25.04
CA GLY A 22 -13.51 -11.70 24.90
C GLY A 22 -14.13 -10.83 26.00
N LYS A 23 -14.62 -11.44 27.09
CA LYS A 23 -15.09 -10.72 28.29
C LYS A 23 -13.97 -10.58 29.29
N PHE A 24 -14.01 -9.54 30.11
CA PHE A 24 -13.05 -9.31 31.16
C PHE A 24 -13.59 -9.83 32.50
N GLU A 25 -12.74 -10.55 33.23
CA GLU A 25 -12.98 -10.98 34.60
C GLU A 25 -12.08 -10.21 35.55
N ILE A 26 -12.66 -9.80 36.68
CA ILE A 26 -11.95 -9.06 37.72
C ILE A 26 -11.86 -9.93 38.96
N TYR A 27 -10.64 -10.20 39.39
CA TYR A 27 -10.36 -10.92 40.62
C TYR A 27 -9.77 -9.98 41.66
N PHE A 28 -10.12 -10.20 42.90
CA PHE A 28 -9.55 -9.47 44.05
C PHE A 28 -8.61 -10.35 44.84
N GLY A 29 -7.85 -9.77 45.73
CA GLY A 29 -6.91 -10.52 46.58
C GLY A 29 -7.61 -11.55 47.48
N ASP A 30 -6.82 -12.51 47.92
CA ASP A 30 -7.21 -13.64 48.77
C ASP A 30 -6.63 -13.57 50.22
N ASP A 31 -6.12 -12.38 50.62
CA ASP A 31 -5.35 -12.13 51.87
C ASP A 31 -3.93 -12.73 51.88
N VAL A 32 -3.50 -13.32 50.76
CA VAL A 32 -2.10 -13.73 50.51
C VAL A 32 -1.48 -12.80 49.48
N LEU A 33 -2.09 -12.75 48.30
CA LEU A 33 -1.73 -11.86 47.20
C LEU A 33 -2.80 -10.78 47.04
N GLY A 34 -2.69 -9.72 47.82
CA GLY A 34 -3.68 -8.64 47.87
C GLY A 34 -4.76 -8.89 48.93
N LYS A 35 -5.38 -7.79 49.33
CA LYS A 35 -6.44 -7.79 50.34
C LYS A 35 -7.74 -8.37 49.78
N LYS A 36 -8.31 -9.35 50.50
CA LYS A 36 -9.63 -9.91 50.20
C LYS A 36 -10.74 -8.89 50.43
N LEU A 37 -11.79 -8.95 49.63
CA LEU A 37 -12.99 -8.17 49.85
C LEU A 37 -13.76 -8.70 51.08
N ALA A 38 -14.22 -7.78 51.91
CA ALA A 38 -15.11 -8.11 53.00
C ALA A 38 -16.57 -8.14 52.54
N ASP A 39 -17.39 -8.88 53.25
CA ASP A 39 -18.82 -8.89 53.01
C ASP A 39 -19.41 -7.48 53.15
N GLY A 40 -20.29 -7.07 52.23
CA GLY A 40 -20.86 -5.73 52.15
C GLY A 40 -20.02 -4.67 51.47
N ASN A 41 -18.83 -5.01 50.90
CA ASN A 41 -18.07 -4.05 50.06
C ASN A 41 -18.82 -3.73 48.74
N ILE A 42 -18.88 -2.47 48.40
CA ILE A 42 -19.43 -2.01 47.15
C ILE A 42 -18.28 -1.89 46.12
N ILE A 43 -18.45 -2.52 44.97
CA ILE A 43 -17.52 -2.42 43.83
C ILE A 43 -18.13 -1.48 42.78
N ILE A 44 -17.43 -0.41 42.49
CA ILE A 44 -17.80 0.51 41.43
C ILE A 44 -16.83 0.28 40.26
N LEU A 45 -17.35 -0.13 39.10
CA LEU A 45 -16.59 -0.30 37.87
C LEU A 45 -16.84 0.88 36.96
N GLU A 46 -15.78 1.57 36.62
CA GLU A 46 -15.77 2.66 35.65
C GLU A 46 -14.96 2.23 34.45
N TYR A 47 -15.55 2.19 33.26
CA TYR A 47 -14.89 1.75 32.05
C TYR A 47 -15.31 2.59 30.85
N ILE A 48 -14.46 2.65 29.84
CA ILE A 48 -14.70 3.36 28.61
C ILE A 48 -15.18 2.36 27.56
N VAL A 49 -16.27 2.67 26.88
CA VAL A 49 -16.73 1.99 25.67
C VAL A 49 -16.30 2.83 24.49
N SER A 50 -15.50 2.27 23.62
CA SER A 50 -15.02 2.92 22.40
C SER A 50 -15.59 2.24 21.17
N ASN A 51 -15.71 2.97 20.05
CA ASN A 51 -16.06 2.42 18.75
C ASN A 51 -14.84 1.88 18.01
N LEU A 52 -13.83 1.43 18.74
CA LEU A 52 -12.58 0.89 18.20
C LEU A 52 -11.94 1.88 17.22
N GLU A 53 -11.82 1.51 15.96
CA GLU A 53 -11.18 2.32 14.90
C GLU A 53 -12.11 3.28 14.18
N ASP A 54 -13.44 3.15 14.31
CA ASP A 54 -14.43 3.93 13.56
C ASP A 54 -14.28 5.45 13.74
N ALA A 55 -13.72 5.89 14.87
CA ALA A 55 -13.49 7.30 15.15
C ALA A 55 -12.18 7.84 14.58
N ASN A 56 -11.29 6.99 14.08
CA ASN A 56 -9.99 7.42 13.55
C ASN A 56 -10.20 8.34 12.33
N GLY A 57 -9.41 9.42 12.28
CA GLY A 57 -9.50 10.43 11.22
C GLY A 57 -10.58 11.47 11.41
N THR A 58 -11.44 11.37 12.43
CA THR A 58 -12.47 12.38 12.73
C THR A 58 -11.81 13.71 13.09
N THR A 59 -12.26 14.79 12.43
CA THR A 59 -11.74 16.14 12.64
C THR A 59 -12.79 17.10 13.22
N ASN A 60 -14.07 16.73 13.17
CA ASN A 60 -15.16 17.57 13.65
C ASN A 60 -15.65 17.09 15.02
N PHE A 61 -15.51 17.92 16.02
CA PHE A 61 -15.97 17.67 17.38
C PHE A 61 -16.87 18.81 17.85
N THR A 62 -17.96 18.46 18.51
CA THR A 62 -18.88 19.43 19.12
C THR A 62 -19.03 19.16 20.61
N ALA A 63 -19.10 20.20 21.42
CA ALA A 63 -19.38 20.06 22.84
C ALA A 63 -20.84 19.58 23.03
N LYS A 64 -21.05 18.49 23.75
CA LYS A 64 -22.39 17.91 24.01
C LYS A 64 -23.09 18.54 25.23
N GLY A 65 -22.41 19.41 25.94
CA GLY A 65 -22.93 20.07 27.14
C GLY A 65 -22.10 21.27 27.53
N SER A 66 -22.48 21.96 28.60
CA SER A 66 -21.70 23.09 29.11
C SER A 66 -20.37 22.63 29.69
N VAL A 67 -19.32 23.38 29.40
CA VAL A 67 -17.97 23.18 29.93
C VAL A 67 -17.69 24.30 30.93
N GLY A 68 -17.48 23.94 32.19
CA GLY A 68 -17.26 24.93 33.26
C GLY A 68 -18.40 25.93 33.46
N GLY A 69 -19.65 25.57 33.11
CA GLY A 69 -20.83 26.45 33.21
C GLY A 69 -21.09 27.30 31.96
N PHE A 70 -20.23 27.22 30.93
CA PHE A 70 -20.41 27.95 29.67
C PHE A 70 -21.02 27.02 28.62
N SER A 71 -22.04 27.48 27.88
CA SER A 71 -22.72 26.73 26.83
C SER A 71 -22.29 27.11 25.39
N ASP A 72 -21.52 28.17 25.23
CA ASP A 72 -21.07 28.75 23.97
C ASP A 72 -19.59 28.41 23.67
N VAL A 73 -19.19 27.21 24.03
CA VAL A 73 -17.80 26.74 23.84
C VAL A 73 -17.54 26.36 22.39
N THR A 74 -16.57 27.01 21.78
CA THR A 74 -16.07 26.65 20.46
C THR A 74 -14.98 25.56 20.59
N VAL A 75 -15.19 24.42 19.92
CA VAL A 75 -14.21 23.35 19.86
C VAL A 75 -13.36 23.48 18.60
N VAL A 76 -12.04 23.65 18.76
CA VAL A 76 -11.08 23.70 17.66
C VAL A 76 -10.26 22.41 17.67
N THR A 77 -10.36 21.65 16.61
CA THR A 77 -9.60 20.39 16.46
C THR A 77 -8.14 20.71 16.14
N LYS A 78 -7.25 20.29 17.00
CA LYS A 78 -5.80 20.46 16.80
C LYS A 78 -5.20 19.31 15.97
N THR A 79 -5.68 18.09 16.20
CA THR A 79 -5.27 16.87 15.48
C THR A 79 -6.50 15.99 15.29
N ALA A 80 -6.56 15.25 14.19
CA ALA A 80 -7.62 14.26 13.97
C ALA A 80 -7.58 13.19 15.07
N ALA A 81 -8.73 12.58 15.36
CA ALA A 81 -8.80 11.46 16.29
C ALA A 81 -7.94 10.29 15.79
N GLN A 82 -7.21 9.65 16.69
CA GLN A 82 -6.31 8.54 16.38
C GLN A 82 -6.15 7.62 17.60
N GLY A 83 -5.60 6.43 17.38
CA GLY A 83 -5.28 5.48 18.44
C GLY A 83 -6.38 4.46 18.73
N GLY A 84 -7.51 4.52 18.01
CA GLY A 84 -8.49 3.43 18.02
C GLY A 84 -7.96 2.25 17.20
N SER A 85 -8.13 1.01 17.69
CA SER A 85 -7.78 -0.21 16.96
C SER A 85 -8.71 -1.35 17.35
N ILE A 86 -8.85 -2.32 16.45
CA ILE A 86 -9.47 -3.61 16.79
C ILE A 86 -8.52 -4.41 17.70
N PRO A 87 -9.02 -5.33 18.53
CA PRO A 87 -8.18 -6.26 19.26
C PRO A 87 -7.31 -7.07 18.31
N GLU A 88 -6.07 -7.32 18.73
CA GLU A 88 -5.14 -8.15 17.96
C GLU A 88 -5.67 -9.59 17.87
N THR A 89 -5.55 -10.21 16.66
CA THR A 89 -6.00 -11.59 16.46
C THR A 89 -5.08 -12.60 17.13
N LYS A 90 -5.60 -13.81 17.45
CA LYS A 90 -4.80 -14.88 18.06
C LYS A 90 -3.62 -15.30 17.18
N GLU A 91 -3.78 -15.28 15.86
CA GLU A 91 -2.74 -15.58 14.87
C GLU A 91 -1.64 -14.52 14.92
N SER A 92 -2.02 -13.25 14.97
CA SER A 92 -1.09 -12.12 15.08
C SER A 92 -0.29 -12.20 16.40
N ILE A 93 -0.98 -12.45 17.54
CA ILE A 93 -0.31 -12.62 18.84
C ILE A 93 0.66 -13.81 18.80
N ARG A 94 0.25 -14.93 18.22
CA ARG A 94 1.10 -16.13 18.11
C ARG A 94 2.36 -15.86 17.31
N PHE A 95 2.26 -15.04 16.27
CA PHE A 95 3.40 -14.64 15.43
C PHE A 95 4.29 -13.61 16.13
N ASN A 96 3.69 -12.56 16.71
CA ASN A 96 4.43 -11.41 17.23
C ASN A 96 5.01 -11.62 18.64
N ALA A 97 4.35 -12.41 19.51
CA ALA A 97 4.79 -12.58 20.89
C ALA A 97 6.21 -13.18 21.03
N PRO A 98 6.62 -14.22 20.26
CA PRO A 98 8.00 -14.69 20.27
C PRO A 98 9.00 -13.62 19.83
N LEU A 99 8.69 -12.82 18.81
CA LEU A 99 9.54 -11.75 18.31
C LEU A 99 9.73 -10.65 19.35
N GLN A 100 8.65 -10.23 20.01
CA GLN A 100 8.71 -9.26 21.11
C GLN A 100 9.53 -9.78 22.29
N TYR A 101 9.38 -11.07 22.63
CA TYR A 101 10.19 -11.69 23.69
C TYR A 101 11.69 -11.73 23.34
N THR A 102 12.04 -12.02 22.08
CA THR A 102 13.44 -12.08 21.63
C THR A 102 14.09 -10.70 21.57
N SER A 103 13.35 -9.64 21.26
CA SER A 103 13.88 -8.26 21.22
C SER A 103 14.31 -7.75 22.61
N GLN A 104 13.74 -8.30 23.69
CA GLN A 104 14.04 -7.93 25.09
C GLN A 104 14.03 -6.41 25.33
N ASP A 105 13.04 -5.74 24.78
CA ASP A 105 12.86 -4.27 24.85
C ASP A 105 14.07 -3.48 24.29
N ARG A 106 14.74 -4.01 23.27
CA ARG A 106 15.86 -3.36 22.58
C ARG A 106 15.68 -3.46 21.07
N ALA A 107 15.91 -2.37 20.37
CA ALA A 107 15.92 -2.32 18.93
C ALA A 107 17.36 -2.44 18.42
N VAL A 108 17.75 -3.60 17.92
CA VAL A 108 19.09 -3.90 17.38
C VAL A 108 19.02 -4.31 15.93
N THR A 109 18.10 -5.22 15.60
CA THR A 109 17.89 -5.73 14.24
C THR A 109 16.70 -5.01 13.58
N THR A 110 16.60 -5.08 12.27
CA THR A 110 15.45 -4.53 11.51
C THR A 110 14.12 -5.12 12.01
N THR A 111 14.09 -6.42 12.28
CA THR A 111 12.91 -7.14 12.81
C THR A 111 12.51 -6.63 14.20
N ASP A 112 13.48 -6.25 15.06
CA ASP A 112 13.15 -5.65 16.37
C ASP A 112 12.44 -4.30 16.18
N TYR A 113 12.91 -3.46 15.25
CA TYR A 113 12.25 -2.18 14.93
C TYR A 113 10.84 -2.40 14.42
N GLU A 114 10.61 -3.35 13.51
CA GLU A 114 9.29 -3.70 12.98
C GLU A 114 8.34 -4.14 14.11
N THR A 115 8.80 -5.03 14.98
CA THR A 115 8.03 -5.56 16.12
C THR A 115 7.68 -4.46 17.13
N LEU A 116 8.66 -3.62 17.48
CA LEU A 116 8.45 -2.52 18.43
C LEU A 116 7.53 -1.44 17.85
N VAL A 117 7.68 -1.09 16.57
CA VAL A 117 6.76 -0.13 15.92
C VAL A 117 5.34 -0.69 15.89
N LYS A 118 5.15 -1.98 15.63
CA LYS A 118 3.83 -2.62 15.69
C LYS A 118 3.21 -2.53 17.08
N SER A 119 4.01 -2.70 18.13
CA SER A 119 3.57 -2.55 19.52
C SER A 119 3.23 -1.09 19.89
N ILE A 120 4.03 -0.12 19.40
CA ILE A 120 3.84 1.32 19.64
C ILE A 120 2.64 1.86 18.86
N TYR A 121 2.46 1.40 17.62
CA TYR A 121 1.40 1.81 16.69
C TYR A 121 0.65 0.58 16.13
N PRO A 122 -0.32 0.01 16.88
CA PRO A 122 -1.05 -1.20 16.49
C PRO A 122 -1.81 -1.08 15.16
N ASN A 123 -2.18 0.15 14.75
CA ASN A 123 -2.88 0.41 13.50
C ASN A 123 -1.98 0.31 12.24
N ALA A 124 -0.71 0.00 12.39
CA ALA A 124 0.12 -0.35 11.26
C ALA A 124 -0.35 -1.69 10.66
N THR A 125 -0.68 -1.73 9.38
CA THR A 125 -1.02 -2.97 8.66
C THR A 125 0.23 -3.69 8.20
N SER A 126 1.25 -2.94 7.78
CA SER A 126 2.54 -3.48 7.39
C SER A 126 3.66 -2.52 7.77
N ILE A 127 4.82 -3.06 8.13
CA ILE A 127 6.01 -2.31 8.53
C ILE A 127 7.20 -2.95 7.84
N SER A 128 8.12 -2.12 7.33
CA SER A 128 9.40 -2.55 6.79
C SER A 128 10.50 -1.67 7.34
N ALA A 129 11.57 -2.26 7.86
CA ALA A 129 12.71 -1.55 8.40
C ALA A 129 14.01 -1.99 7.72
N TRP A 130 14.92 -1.05 7.47
CA TRP A 130 16.25 -1.33 6.91
C TRP A 130 17.27 -0.30 7.39
N GLY A 131 18.56 -0.64 7.29
CA GLY A 131 19.64 0.30 7.55
C GLY A 131 19.72 1.37 6.46
N GLY A 132 19.98 2.61 6.83
CA GLY A 132 20.14 3.70 5.85
C GLY A 132 21.35 3.53 4.93
N GLU A 133 22.28 2.65 5.28
CA GLU A 133 23.40 2.24 4.41
C GLU A 133 22.95 1.50 3.14
N ASP A 134 21.76 0.87 3.17
CA ASP A 134 21.19 0.17 2.03
C ASP A 134 20.41 1.08 1.08
N ASP A 135 20.29 2.37 1.38
CA ASP A 135 19.63 3.33 0.48
C ASP A 135 20.46 3.60 -0.77
N GLU A 136 19.82 4.12 -1.82
CA GLU A 136 20.47 4.57 -3.04
C GLU A 136 21.56 5.63 -2.77
N THR A 137 21.31 6.50 -1.79
CA THR A 137 22.31 7.38 -1.21
C THR A 137 22.50 6.95 0.24
N PRO A 138 23.59 6.21 0.56
CA PRO A 138 23.80 5.65 1.88
C PRO A 138 23.84 6.71 2.99
N VAL A 139 23.06 6.50 4.05
CA VAL A 139 23.03 7.34 5.25
C VAL A 139 23.32 6.48 6.48
N TYR A 140 24.53 6.56 7.00
CA TYR A 140 24.97 5.75 8.14
C TYR A 140 24.36 6.23 9.47
N GLY A 141 24.15 5.30 10.40
CA GLY A 141 23.60 5.59 11.73
C GLY A 141 22.10 5.91 11.73
N VAL A 142 21.41 5.62 10.64
CA VAL A 142 19.96 5.78 10.50
C VAL A 142 19.33 4.43 10.23
N VAL A 143 18.22 4.12 10.89
CA VAL A 143 17.31 3.04 10.51
C VAL A 143 16.06 3.67 9.92
N LYS A 144 15.78 3.36 8.67
CA LYS A 144 14.56 3.79 7.98
C LYS A 144 13.46 2.77 8.21
N ILE A 145 12.28 3.28 8.50
CA ILE A 145 11.11 2.45 8.82
C ILE A 145 9.93 2.99 8.02
N ALA A 146 9.49 2.21 7.05
CA ALA A 146 8.27 2.49 6.30
C ALA A 146 7.07 1.87 7.04
N VAL A 147 6.03 2.65 7.24
CA VAL A 147 4.82 2.21 7.97
C VAL A 147 3.59 2.46 7.11
N LYS A 148 2.84 1.40 6.81
CA LYS A 148 1.52 1.50 6.20
C LYS A 148 0.46 1.49 7.29
N GLY A 149 -0.36 2.54 7.36
CA GLY A 149 -1.52 2.61 8.24
C GLY A 149 -2.73 1.88 7.64
N GLN A 150 -3.68 1.53 8.48
CA GLN A 150 -4.91 0.82 8.11
C GLN A 150 -5.77 1.61 7.11
N SER A 151 -5.81 2.93 7.22
CA SER A 151 -6.57 3.80 6.30
C SER A 151 -5.98 3.90 4.89
N GLY A 152 -4.80 3.33 4.63
CA GLY A 152 -4.07 3.50 3.37
C GLY A 152 -3.52 4.91 3.13
N VAL A 153 -3.83 5.86 4.00
CA VAL A 153 -3.34 7.24 3.92
C VAL A 153 -1.97 7.36 4.60
N PRO A 154 -1.04 8.17 4.09
CA PRO A 154 0.23 8.44 4.76
C PRO A 154 0.06 8.90 6.20
N LEU A 155 0.99 8.49 7.08
CA LEU A 155 0.97 8.90 8.48
C LEU A 155 1.20 10.41 8.62
N THR A 156 0.47 11.03 9.54
CA THR A 156 0.72 12.45 9.85
C THR A 156 2.10 12.63 10.48
N ASN A 157 2.71 13.81 10.28
CA ASN A 157 4.00 14.13 10.89
C ASN A 157 3.96 14.03 12.43
N ALA A 158 2.81 14.31 13.06
CA ALA A 158 2.64 14.16 14.49
C ALA A 158 2.70 12.68 14.92
N THR A 159 2.04 11.78 14.18
CA THR A 159 2.09 10.34 14.44
C THR A 159 3.51 9.79 14.24
N LYS A 160 4.20 10.19 13.16
CA LYS A 160 5.60 9.81 12.92
C LYS A 160 6.52 10.23 14.07
N LEU A 161 6.37 11.47 14.55
CA LEU A 161 7.16 12.00 15.66
C LEU A 161 6.88 11.26 16.98
N ASP A 162 5.62 10.91 17.26
CA ASP A 162 5.23 10.14 18.44
C ASP A 162 5.87 8.74 18.43
N ILE A 163 5.81 8.03 17.28
CA ILE A 163 6.46 6.74 17.11
C ILE A 163 7.97 6.85 17.36
N VAL A 164 8.65 7.81 16.71
CA VAL A 164 10.10 8.04 16.90
C VAL A 164 10.43 8.36 18.35
N THR A 165 9.61 9.18 19.03
CA THR A 165 9.84 9.55 20.43
C THR A 165 9.73 8.34 21.36
N LYS A 166 8.77 7.47 21.15
CA LYS A 166 8.60 6.23 21.91
C LYS A 166 9.71 5.21 21.62
N LEU A 167 10.15 5.09 20.35
CA LEU A 167 11.27 4.23 19.95
C LEU A 167 12.59 4.61 20.61
N LYS A 168 12.81 5.88 20.94
CA LYS A 168 14.07 6.33 21.57
C LYS A 168 14.41 5.58 22.86
N SER A 169 13.43 5.08 23.60
CA SER A 169 13.67 4.31 24.83
C SER A 169 14.21 2.90 24.57
N TYR A 170 14.08 2.39 23.34
CA TYR A 170 14.50 1.06 22.92
C TYR A 170 15.77 1.06 22.06
N ASN A 171 16.16 2.21 21.54
CA ASN A 171 17.26 2.35 20.60
C ASN A 171 18.62 2.10 21.24
N VAL A 172 19.53 1.52 20.46
CA VAL A 172 20.96 1.51 20.75
C VAL A 172 21.53 2.91 20.56
N ALA A 173 22.50 3.30 21.40
CA ALA A 173 23.20 4.57 21.27
C ALA A 173 23.77 4.72 19.85
N SER A 174 23.66 5.91 19.28
CA SER A 174 24.13 6.28 17.94
C SER A 174 23.24 5.89 16.76
N VAL A 175 22.16 5.12 16.96
CA VAL A 175 21.20 4.79 15.89
C VAL A 175 19.98 5.69 15.99
N ARG A 176 19.61 6.32 14.87
CA ARG A 176 18.44 7.20 14.78
C ARG A 176 17.36 6.58 13.90
N PRO A 177 16.16 6.26 14.43
CA PRO A 177 15.05 5.83 13.61
C PRO A 177 14.43 7.01 12.86
N GLU A 178 14.03 6.76 11.61
CA GLU A 178 13.32 7.69 10.75
C GLU A 178 12.10 7.00 10.17
N ILE A 179 10.91 7.56 10.41
CA ILE A 179 9.65 7.02 9.86
C ILE A 179 9.38 7.70 8.52
N ILE A 180 9.23 6.88 7.49
CA ILE A 180 8.93 7.33 6.12
C ILE A 180 7.59 6.76 5.64
N ASP A 181 7.05 7.36 4.59
CA ASP A 181 5.84 6.85 3.94
C ASP A 181 6.20 5.76 2.92
N PRO A 182 5.34 4.75 2.74
CA PRO A 182 5.54 3.74 1.73
C PRO A 182 5.41 4.33 0.31
N ILE A 183 6.19 3.79 -0.61
CA ILE A 183 6.10 4.11 -2.03
C ILE A 183 5.19 3.08 -2.71
N ILE A 184 4.07 3.54 -3.28
CA ILE A 184 3.14 2.66 -3.99
C ILE A 184 3.60 2.50 -5.44
N THR A 185 3.68 1.25 -5.89
CA THR A 185 3.81 0.89 -7.31
C THR A 185 2.53 0.19 -7.73
N SER A 186 1.79 0.83 -8.63
CA SER A 186 0.54 0.27 -9.15
C SER A 186 0.82 -0.77 -10.22
N VAL A 187 0.17 -1.92 -10.11
CA VAL A 187 0.13 -2.95 -11.15
C VAL A 187 -1.17 -2.78 -11.93
N VAL A 188 -1.08 -2.57 -13.23
CA VAL A 188 -2.23 -2.41 -14.12
C VAL A 188 -2.35 -3.66 -14.98
N LEU A 189 -3.53 -4.25 -14.99
CA LEU A 189 -3.80 -5.50 -15.71
C LEU A 189 -4.70 -5.25 -16.93
N VAL A 190 -4.37 -5.88 -18.05
CA VAL A 190 -5.27 -6.00 -19.19
C VAL A 190 -5.59 -7.47 -19.35
N ILE A 191 -6.78 -7.86 -18.94
CA ILE A 191 -7.25 -9.26 -18.87
C ILE A 191 -8.20 -9.52 -20.03
N ASN A 192 -7.93 -10.56 -20.79
CA ASN A 192 -8.83 -11.08 -21.82
C ASN A 192 -9.17 -12.52 -21.47
N ALA A 193 -10.37 -12.74 -20.94
CA ALA A 193 -10.86 -14.06 -20.55
C ALA A 193 -11.86 -14.59 -21.59
N LYS A 194 -11.80 -15.89 -21.84
CA LYS A 194 -12.72 -16.63 -22.69
C LYS A 194 -13.54 -17.60 -21.85
N PHE A 195 -14.85 -17.67 -22.09
CA PHE A 195 -15.73 -18.57 -21.36
C PHE A 195 -16.62 -19.39 -22.30
N ASP A 196 -17.01 -20.57 -21.85
CA ASP A 196 -17.99 -21.43 -22.53
C ASP A 196 -19.39 -21.11 -22.02
N LYS A 197 -20.22 -20.57 -22.90
CA LYS A 197 -21.62 -20.23 -22.62
C LYS A 197 -22.49 -21.44 -22.28
N ASN A 198 -22.12 -22.66 -22.74
CA ASN A 198 -22.89 -23.85 -22.47
C ASN A 198 -22.63 -24.43 -21.08
N SER A 199 -21.54 -24.03 -20.45
CA SER A 199 -21.11 -24.50 -19.13
C SER A 199 -21.57 -23.60 -17.98
N THR A 200 -22.20 -22.45 -18.28
CA THR A 200 -22.69 -21.52 -17.27
C THR A 200 -23.97 -20.82 -17.66
N THR A 201 -24.75 -20.42 -16.66
CA THR A 201 -25.91 -19.53 -16.81
C THR A 201 -25.57 -18.05 -16.63
N LYS A 202 -24.31 -17.74 -16.25
CA LYS A 202 -23.85 -16.38 -16.01
C LYS A 202 -23.61 -15.64 -17.32
N THR A 203 -23.77 -14.32 -17.27
CA THR A 203 -23.44 -13.44 -18.40
C THR A 203 -21.96 -13.04 -18.38
N ALA A 204 -21.43 -12.57 -19.50
CA ALA A 204 -20.07 -12.04 -19.57
C ALA A 204 -19.83 -10.89 -18.54
N ASP A 205 -20.84 -10.03 -18.34
CA ASP A 205 -20.74 -8.94 -17.36
C ASP A 205 -20.71 -9.45 -15.91
N THR A 206 -21.46 -10.53 -15.61
CA THR A 206 -21.40 -11.17 -14.29
C THR A 206 -20.02 -11.76 -14.03
N LEU A 207 -19.49 -12.53 -14.97
CA LEU A 207 -18.15 -13.11 -14.87
C LEU A 207 -17.07 -12.02 -14.76
N LYS A 208 -17.22 -10.93 -15.51
CA LYS A 208 -16.34 -9.77 -15.38
C LYS A 208 -16.34 -9.18 -13.97
N SER A 209 -17.51 -9.01 -13.35
CA SER A 209 -17.62 -8.50 -11.98
C SER A 209 -16.97 -9.44 -10.98
N GLU A 210 -17.20 -10.75 -11.11
CA GLU A 210 -16.59 -11.76 -10.24
C GLU A 210 -15.06 -11.81 -10.37
N ILE A 211 -14.51 -11.63 -11.59
CA ILE A 211 -13.06 -11.50 -11.81
C ILE A 211 -12.52 -10.25 -11.10
N VAL A 212 -13.20 -9.12 -11.21
CA VAL A 212 -12.82 -7.87 -10.54
C VAL A 212 -12.82 -8.05 -9.02
N ASP A 213 -13.84 -8.70 -8.48
CA ASP A 213 -13.94 -8.98 -7.04
C ASP A 213 -12.79 -9.90 -6.57
N ALA A 214 -12.50 -10.99 -7.30
CA ALA A 214 -11.42 -11.90 -6.98
C ALA A 214 -10.03 -11.24 -7.01
N ILE A 215 -9.80 -10.34 -7.98
CA ILE A 215 -8.55 -9.57 -8.05
C ILE A 215 -8.47 -8.55 -6.90
N THR A 216 -9.59 -7.93 -6.52
CA THR A 216 -9.66 -7.00 -5.40
C THR A 216 -9.34 -7.71 -4.09
N ASP A 217 -9.87 -8.91 -3.89
CA ASP A 217 -9.57 -9.73 -2.73
C ASP A 217 -8.09 -10.14 -2.68
N TYR A 218 -7.52 -10.56 -3.80
CA TYR A 218 -6.09 -10.85 -3.89
C TYR A 218 -5.22 -9.62 -3.58
N ASN A 219 -5.58 -8.46 -4.14
CA ASN A 219 -4.91 -7.20 -3.86
C ASN A 219 -4.90 -6.89 -2.36
N THR A 220 -6.07 -6.95 -1.73
CA THR A 220 -6.25 -6.58 -0.32
C THR A 220 -5.55 -7.55 0.62
N ASN A 221 -5.65 -8.85 0.36
CA ASN A 221 -5.17 -9.89 1.27
C ASN A 221 -3.70 -10.28 1.06
N THR A 222 -3.11 -10.01 -0.12
CA THR A 222 -1.78 -10.53 -0.47
C THR A 222 -0.79 -9.42 -0.81
N LEU A 223 -1.18 -8.38 -1.59
CA LEU A 223 -0.22 -7.43 -2.14
C LEU A 223 0.00 -6.19 -1.27
N THR A 224 -0.98 -5.79 -0.47
CA THR A 224 -0.92 -4.53 0.27
C THR A 224 0.01 -4.52 1.48
N ALA A 225 0.97 -5.44 1.54
CA ALA A 225 2.05 -5.52 2.51
C ALA A 225 3.42 -5.33 1.84
N PHE A 226 4.46 -4.97 2.61
CA PHE A 226 5.83 -4.77 2.07
C PHE A 226 6.47 -6.04 1.53
N ASP A 227 6.01 -7.22 1.94
CA ASP A 227 6.43 -8.53 1.45
C ASP A 227 5.48 -9.10 0.38
N GLY A 228 4.46 -8.33 -0.01
CA GLY A 228 3.45 -8.73 -0.99
C GLY A 228 4.03 -8.80 -2.41
N VAL A 229 4.39 -9.99 -2.87
CA VAL A 229 4.93 -10.20 -4.22
C VAL A 229 3.80 -10.48 -5.21
N PHE A 230 3.77 -9.70 -6.30
CA PHE A 230 2.87 -9.99 -7.41
C PHE A 230 3.41 -11.18 -8.22
N ARG A 231 2.70 -12.31 -8.20
CA ARG A 231 3.02 -13.51 -8.96
C ARG A 231 2.02 -13.71 -10.08
N TYR A 232 2.48 -13.60 -11.32
CA TYR A 232 1.66 -13.73 -12.51
C TYR A 232 0.84 -15.02 -12.53
N SER A 233 1.48 -16.16 -12.32
CA SER A 233 0.81 -17.45 -12.32
C SER A 233 -0.28 -17.61 -11.26
N LYS A 234 -0.10 -16.94 -10.11
CA LYS A 234 -1.11 -16.92 -9.04
C LYS A 234 -2.36 -16.16 -9.49
N VAL A 235 -2.18 -14.98 -10.08
CA VAL A 235 -3.29 -14.16 -10.56
C VAL A 235 -4.02 -14.86 -11.71
N MET A 236 -3.27 -15.52 -12.61
CA MET A 236 -3.90 -16.34 -13.68
C MET A 236 -4.78 -17.44 -13.10
N GLY A 237 -4.26 -18.18 -12.11
CA GLY A 237 -5.05 -19.22 -11.43
C GLY A 237 -6.28 -18.67 -10.73
N ILE A 238 -6.18 -17.51 -10.07
CA ILE A 238 -7.32 -16.84 -9.42
C ILE A 238 -8.40 -16.49 -10.45
N ILE A 239 -8.01 -15.96 -11.62
CA ILE A 239 -8.96 -15.63 -12.70
C ILE A 239 -9.63 -16.89 -13.26
N ASP A 240 -8.86 -17.95 -13.50
CA ASP A 240 -9.39 -19.22 -14.03
C ASP A 240 -10.32 -19.92 -13.02
N ASP A 241 -10.05 -19.79 -11.73
CA ASP A 241 -10.81 -20.41 -10.65
C ASP A 241 -12.11 -19.66 -10.29
N VAL A 242 -12.38 -18.48 -10.87
CA VAL A 242 -13.60 -17.70 -10.61
C VAL A 242 -14.86 -18.48 -11.00
N ASP A 243 -14.83 -19.16 -12.16
CA ASP A 243 -15.94 -19.97 -12.63
C ASP A 243 -15.42 -21.08 -13.55
N ASN A 244 -15.97 -22.30 -13.39
CA ASN A 244 -15.59 -23.45 -14.21
C ASN A 244 -15.84 -23.27 -15.72
N SER A 245 -16.61 -22.28 -16.11
CA SER A 245 -16.84 -21.95 -17.52
C SER A 245 -15.71 -21.17 -18.16
N ILE A 246 -14.80 -20.58 -17.37
CA ILE A 246 -13.64 -19.87 -17.89
C ILE A 246 -12.65 -20.88 -18.46
N LEU A 247 -12.43 -20.80 -19.78
CA LEU A 247 -11.58 -21.75 -20.50
C LEU A 247 -10.13 -21.31 -20.58
N SER A 248 -9.91 -19.99 -20.67
CA SER A 248 -8.57 -19.42 -20.74
C SER A 248 -8.58 -17.93 -20.41
N ASN A 249 -7.44 -17.43 -19.92
CA ASN A 249 -7.20 -16.02 -19.81
C ASN A 249 -5.82 -15.65 -20.39
N ILE A 250 -5.74 -14.47 -21.00
CA ILE A 250 -4.49 -13.85 -21.43
C ILE A 250 -4.44 -12.47 -20.77
N THR A 251 -3.44 -12.29 -19.92
CA THR A 251 -3.31 -11.07 -19.14
C THR A 251 -1.97 -10.40 -19.42
N THR A 252 -2.02 -9.10 -19.72
CA THR A 252 -0.83 -8.26 -19.83
C THR A 252 -0.65 -7.48 -18.54
N VAL A 253 0.58 -7.49 -18.02
CA VAL A 253 0.95 -6.79 -16.80
C VAL A 253 1.73 -5.54 -17.16
N LYS A 254 1.34 -4.41 -16.57
CA LYS A 254 2.08 -3.15 -16.62
C LYS A 254 2.30 -2.63 -15.21
N ILE A 255 3.39 -1.94 -14.99
CA ILE A 255 3.69 -1.25 -13.73
C ILE A 255 3.58 0.26 -13.94
N ARG A 256 3.02 0.96 -12.96
CA ARG A 256 2.81 2.40 -13.02
C ARG A 256 3.31 3.07 -11.76
N LYS A 257 3.96 4.21 -11.95
CA LYS A 257 4.32 5.16 -10.89
C LYS A 257 3.90 6.56 -11.27
N SER A 258 3.63 7.36 -10.26
CA SER A 258 3.31 8.78 -10.42
C SER A 258 4.33 9.65 -9.71
N PHE A 259 4.55 10.85 -10.23
CA PHE A 259 5.28 11.90 -9.56
C PHE A 259 4.55 13.23 -9.67
N THR A 260 4.73 14.10 -8.67
CA THR A 260 4.15 15.44 -8.66
C THR A 260 5.17 16.44 -9.22
N PRO A 261 4.95 17.02 -10.41
CA PRO A 261 5.87 18.01 -10.92
C PRO A 261 5.73 19.35 -10.21
N THR A 262 6.84 20.09 -10.09
CA THR A 262 6.83 21.49 -9.72
C THR A 262 6.46 22.30 -10.96
N LEU A 263 5.30 22.95 -10.93
CA LEU A 263 4.81 23.69 -12.07
C LEU A 263 5.65 24.96 -12.36
N SER A 264 5.82 25.25 -13.64
CA SER A 264 6.55 26.43 -14.15
C SER A 264 7.99 26.53 -13.59
N SER A 265 8.62 25.38 -13.38
CA SER A 265 10.01 25.29 -12.94
C SER A 265 10.71 24.15 -13.63
N SER A 266 11.87 24.43 -14.22
CA SER A 266 12.71 23.42 -14.86
C SER A 266 13.38 22.56 -13.77
N THR A 267 12.89 21.35 -13.60
CA THR A 267 13.29 20.46 -12.49
C THR A 267 13.70 19.09 -13.04
N LYS A 268 14.66 18.44 -12.37
CA LYS A 268 15.02 17.04 -12.59
C LYS A 268 14.09 16.13 -11.79
N TYR A 269 13.61 15.07 -12.41
CA TYR A 269 12.81 14.05 -11.74
C TYR A 269 13.42 12.67 -11.93
N ASP A 270 13.54 11.93 -10.85
CA ASP A 270 13.98 10.54 -10.85
C ASP A 270 12.78 9.65 -10.43
N VAL A 271 12.42 8.69 -11.28
CA VAL A 271 11.34 7.74 -11.04
C VAL A 271 11.92 6.33 -11.07
N TYR A 272 11.84 5.61 -9.94
CA TYR A 272 12.42 4.29 -9.79
C TYR A 272 11.31 3.23 -9.70
N PHE A 273 11.22 2.36 -10.68
CA PHE A 273 10.35 1.19 -10.60
C PHE A 273 10.94 0.10 -9.71
N ARG A 274 12.28 0.04 -9.59
CA ARG A 274 13.02 -1.00 -8.83
C ARG A 274 12.70 -2.42 -9.28
N ASN A 275 12.20 -2.54 -10.48
CA ASN A 275 11.97 -3.77 -11.21
C ASN A 275 12.45 -3.54 -12.64
N ALA A 276 13.10 -4.54 -13.22
CA ALA A 276 13.58 -4.44 -14.59
C ALA A 276 12.42 -4.20 -15.55
N ILE A 277 12.62 -3.29 -16.50
CA ILE A 277 11.68 -2.96 -17.56
C ILE A 277 12.02 -3.79 -18.80
N TYR A 278 11.01 -4.19 -19.54
CA TYR A 278 11.16 -5.00 -20.75
C TYR A 278 12.00 -4.29 -21.79
N ASN A 279 13.01 -4.98 -22.30
CA ASN A 279 13.90 -4.50 -23.37
C ASN A 279 14.25 -5.67 -24.28
N PRO A 280 13.41 -5.98 -25.30
CA PRO A 280 13.61 -7.17 -26.13
C PRO A 280 14.83 -7.06 -27.01
N HIS A 281 15.15 -5.87 -27.51
CA HIS A 281 16.32 -5.57 -28.36
C HIS A 281 16.51 -4.05 -28.45
N SER A 282 17.69 -3.63 -28.83
CA SER A 282 18.02 -2.24 -29.06
C SER A 282 17.13 -1.62 -30.17
N GLY A 283 16.55 -0.46 -29.91
CA GLY A 283 15.70 0.27 -30.85
C GLY A 283 14.31 -0.33 -31.06
N HIS A 284 13.79 -1.08 -30.07
CA HIS A 284 12.40 -1.56 -30.11
C HIS A 284 11.38 -0.41 -30.05
N GLU A 285 10.12 -0.70 -30.31
CA GLU A 285 9.04 0.24 -30.03
C GLU A 285 8.92 0.54 -28.54
N SER A 286 8.40 1.74 -28.22
CA SER A 286 8.30 2.23 -26.85
C SER A 286 7.56 1.27 -25.92
N VAL A 287 8.17 0.94 -24.80
CA VAL A 287 7.60 0.17 -23.68
C VAL A 287 7.17 1.06 -22.52
N LEU A 288 7.55 2.32 -22.56
CA LEU A 288 7.22 3.37 -21.62
C LEU A 288 6.13 4.27 -22.20
N SER A 289 5.21 4.72 -21.37
CA SER A 289 4.21 5.73 -21.72
C SER A 289 3.89 6.62 -20.53
N SER A 290 3.51 7.87 -20.76
CA SER A 290 3.02 8.76 -19.71
C SER A 290 1.62 9.28 -19.98
N THR A 291 0.99 9.82 -18.93
CA THR A 291 -0.18 10.70 -19.06
C THR A 291 0.23 12.03 -19.67
N GLY A 292 -0.75 12.76 -20.25
CA GLY A 292 -0.53 14.04 -20.91
C GLY A 292 -0.22 15.17 -19.93
N PHE A 293 0.60 16.12 -20.38
CA PHE A 293 0.90 17.37 -19.67
C PHE A 293 1.30 18.45 -20.70
N LYS A 294 1.39 19.70 -20.26
CA LYS A 294 1.89 20.80 -21.09
C LYS A 294 3.20 21.31 -20.52
N ILE A 295 4.12 21.71 -21.40
CA ILE A 295 5.37 22.38 -21.04
C ILE A 295 5.29 23.87 -21.32
N SER A 296 6.12 24.66 -20.64
CA SER A 296 6.15 26.11 -20.82
C SER A 296 6.50 26.46 -22.25
N GLY A 297 5.71 27.36 -22.85
CA GLY A 297 5.93 27.86 -24.22
C GLY A 297 5.39 26.98 -25.34
N ILE A 298 4.80 25.81 -25.08
CA ILE A 298 4.20 24.91 -26.07
C ILE A 298 2.75 24.62 -25.71
N ASN A 299 1.82 24.85 -26.64
CA ASN A 299 0.39 24.64 -26.42
C ASN A 299 -0.05 23.17 -26.58
N ASN A 300 0.74 22.37 -27.26
CA ASN A 300 0.43 20.98 -27.52
C ASN A 300 0.51 20.16 -26.22
N GLU A 301 -0.34 19.17 -26.09
CA GLU A 301 -0.24 18.16 -25.05
C GLU A 301 0.95 17.25 -25.32
N MET A 302 1.81 17.12 -24.33
CA MET A 302 3.07 16.39 -24.40
C MET A 302 2.95 15.05 -23.69
N PHE A 303 3.73 14.09 -24.14
CA PHE A 303 3.82 12.74 -23.58
C PHE A 303 5.29 12.31 -23.53
N LEU A 304 5.57 11.35 -22.66
CA LEU A 304 6.89 10.70 -22.57
C LEU A 304 6.79 9.28 -23.11
N ASP A 305 7.82 8.87 -23.84
CA ASP A 305 8.07 7.48 -24.22
C ASP A 305 9.59 7.20 -24.26
N ASP A 306 9.96 5.96 -24.57
CA ASP A 306 11.36 5.56 -24.76
C ASP A 306 11.67 5.24 -26.22
N ASP A 307 12.96 5.17 -26.57
CA ASP A 307 13.44 4.87 -27.91
C ASP A 307 14.03 3.44 -28.04
N GLY A 308 13.99 2.63 -27.00
CA GLY A 308 14.62 1.32 -26.94
C GLY A 308 16.16 1.35 -26.89
N LEU A 309 16.78 2.53 -26.81
CA LEU A 309 18.23 2.74 -26.78
C LEU A 309 18.70 3.35 -25.45
N GLY A 310 17.80 3.56 -24.50
CA GLY A 310 18.09 4.13 -23.19
C GLY A 310 17.75 5.61 -23.06
N ASN A 311 17.11 6.24 -24.06
CA ASN A 311 16.67 7.61 -23.95
C ASN A 311 15.16 7.68 -23.72
N VAL A 312 14.73 8.66 -22.92
CA VAL A 312 13.33 9.07 -22.79
C VAL A 312 13.08 10.27 -23.67
N ARG A 313 12.08 10.15 -24.57
CA ARG A 313 11.70 11.19 -25.52
C ARG A 313 10.48 11.94 -25.01
N LEU A 314 10.41 13.22 -25.38
CA LEU A 314 9.25 14.06 -25.23
C LEU A 314 8.60 14.24 -26.61
N TYR A 315 7.32 13.93 -26.74
CA TYR A 315 6.60 14.02 -28.00
C TYR A 315 5.18 14.55 -27.82
N TYR A 316 4.55 14.94 -28.90
CA TYR A 316 3.14 15.31 -29.02
C TYR A 316 2.51 14.65 -30.23
N LEU A 317 1.19 14.67 -30.32
CA LEU A 317 0.44 14.09 -31.43
C LEU A 317 -0.12 15.19 -32.32
N VAL A 318 0.11 15.09 -33.65
CA VAL A 318 -0.51 15.91 -34.64
C VAL A 318 -1.38 15.01 -35.52
N SER A 319 -2.69 15.18 -35.42
CA SER A 319 -3.65 14.33 -36.17
C SER A 319 -3.41 12.82 -35.88
N GLY A 320 -3.01 12.46 -34.68
CA GLY A 320 -2.69 11.08 -34.29
C GLY A 320 -1.27 10.62 -34.64
N ILE A 321 -0.47 11.43 -35.35
CA ILE A 321 0.91 11.10 -35.70
C ILE A 321 1.85 11.64 -34.63
N LYS A 322 2.73 10.77 -34.14
CA LYS A 322 3.75 11.11 -33.14
C LYS A 322 4.81 12.05 -33.72
N THR A 323 5.00 13.19 -33.09
CA THR A 323 6.04 14.17 -33.42
C THR A 323 6.95 14.36 -32.21
N VAL A 324 8.22 13.99 -32.37
CA VAL A 324 9.22 14.08 -31.27
C VAL A 324 9.64 15.55 -31.14
N GLN A 325 9.45 16.11 -29.95
CA GLN A 325 9.89 17.46 -29.57
C GLN A 325 11.32 17.45 -29.03
N ASN A 326 11.65 16.47 -28.20
CA ASN A 326 12.98 16.27 -27.65
C ASN A 326 13.30 14.77 -27.59
N ALA A 327 14.33 14.33 -28.28
CA ALA A 327 14.70 12.93 -28.37
C ALA A 327 15.48 12.43 -27.12
N THR A 328 15.98 13.34 -26.30
CA THR A 328 16.83 13.05 -25.14
C THR A 328 16.38 13.83 -23.90
N GLN A 329 15.07 13.85 -23.65
CA GLN A 329 14.49 14.53 -22.47
C GLN A 329 14.95 13.89 -21.18
N GLY A 330 15.31 12.62 -21.21
CA GLY A 330 15.78 11.86 -20.08
C GLY A 330 16.48 10.58 -20.48
N THR A 331 16.77 9.75 -19.49
CA THR A 331 17.37 8.44 -19.67
C THR A 331 16.54 7.38 -18.96
N ILE A 332 16.58 6.15 -19.46
CA ILE A 332 15.98 4.97 -18.87
C ILE A 332 17.03 3.87 -18.75
N ASP A 333 17.16 3.32 -17.55
CA ASP A 333 17.91 2.08 -17.32
C ASP A 333 16.92 0.92 -17.21
N TYR A 334 16.86 0.09 -18.24
CA TYR A 334 15.93 -1.04 -18.28
C TYR A 334 16.23 -2.13 -17.24
N ALA A 335 17.50 -2.26 -16.83
CA ALA A 335 17.90 -3.30 -15.86
C ALA A 335 17.43 -2.98 -14.43
N THR A 336 17.48 -1.70 -14.05
CA THR A 336 17.11 -1.24 -12.71
C THR A 336 15.68 -0.66 -12.65
N GLY A 337 15.12 -0.30 -13.81
CA GLY A 337 13.85 0.41 -13.91
C GLY A 337 13.96 1.87 -13.44
N GLN A 338 15.15 2.46 -13.54
CA GLN A 338 15.37 3.87 -13.23
C GLN A 338 15.08 4.75 -14.44
N ILE A 339 14.28 5.79 -14.24
CA ILE A 339 13.99 6.82 -15.23
C ILE A 339 14.43 8.16 -14.67
N THR A 340 15.28 8.85 -15.39
CA THR A 340 15.71 10.22 -15.04
C THR A 340 15.22 11.19 -16.11
N LEU A 341 14.42 12.16 -15.73
CA LEU A 341 13.95 13.25 -16.59
C LEU A 341 14.76 14.51 -16.30
N ASN A 342 15.42 15.05 -17.29
CA ASN A 342 16.26 16.23 -17.13
C ASN A 342 15.51 17.51 -17.48
N SER A 343 15.60 18.52 -16.61
CA SER A 343 15.14 19.89 -16.88
C SER A 343 13.73 19.95 -17.48
N LEU A 344 12.78 19.20 -16.92
CA LEU A 344 11.40 19.20 -17.37
C LEU A 344 10.64 20.38 -16.75
N ASP A 345 10.16 21.30 -17.59
CA ASP A 345 9.38 22.47 -17.18
C ASP A 345 7.89 22.25 -17.47
N VAL A 346 7.16 21.74 -16.49
CA VAL A 346 5.73 21.45 -16.61
C VAL A 346 4.91 22.69 -16.33
N ALA A 347 4.16 23.18 -17.30
CA ALA A 347 3.25 24.32 -17.13
C ALA A 347 1.90 23.90 -16.54
N SER A 348 1.35 22.77 -16.98
CA SER A 348 0.11 22.21 -16.45
C SER A 348 0.02 20.71 -16.72
N ILE A 349 -0.78 20.01 -15.92
CA ILE A 349 -1.03 18.59 -16.04
C ILE A 349 -2.39 18.40 -16.71
N SER A 350 -2.49 17.46 -17.62
CA SER A 350 -3.77 17.12 -18.27
C SER A 350 -4.67 16.34 -17.30
N ASN A 351 -5.96 16.41 -17.55
CA ASN A 351 -6.90 15.58 -16.82
C ASN A 351 -6.61 14.09 -17.05
N ILE A 352 -6.59 13.32 -16.01
CA ILE A 352 -6.46 11.87 -16.09
C ILE A 352 -7.86 11.28 -15.94
N ARG A 353 -8.30 10.52 -16.95
CA ARG A 353 -9.64 9.85 -16.96
C ARG A 353 -10.81 10.80 -16.66
N GLY A 354 -10.72 12.03 -17.14
CA GLY A 354 -11.74 13.05 -16.95
C GLY A 354 -11.69 13.79 -15.60
N SER A 355 -10.80 13.40 -14.69
CA SER A 355 -10.59 14.06 -13.41
C SER A 355 -9.34 14.94 -13.41
N VAL A 356 -9.38 16.04 -12.68
CA VAL A 356 -8.23 16.92 -12.49
C VAL A 356 -7.12 16.16 -11.76
N SER A 357 -5.93 16.17 -12.33
CA SER A 357 -4.76 15.51 -11.74
C SER A 357 -3.69 16.51 -11.31
N THR A 358 -2.98 16.17 -10.23
CA THR A 358 -1.79 16.88 -9.75
C THR A 358 -0.50 16.09 -10.02
N VAL A 359 -0.61 14.91 -10.66
CA VAL A 359 0.51 14.01 -10.89
C VAL A 359 0.63 13.64 -12.37
N ILE A 360 1.83 13.33 -12.81
CA ILE A 360 2.10 12.67 -14.08
C ILE A 360 2.33 11.19 -13.77
N GLU A 361 1.56 10.33 -14.45
CA GLU A 361 1.72 8.88 -14.34
C GLU A 361 2.65 8.38 -15.44
N ILE A 362 3.59 7.52 -15.07
CA ILE A 362 4.46 6.79 -16.01
C ILE A 362 4.13 5.32 -15.90
N THR A 363 3.82 4.70 -17.01
CA THR A 363 3.50 3.27 -17.13
C THR A 363 4.58 2.58 -17.95
N ALA A 364 5.06 1.45 -17.50
CA ALA A 364 6.07 0.65 -18.19
C ALA A 364 5.68 -0.84 -18.17
N SER A 365 6.17 -1.60 -19.15
CA SER A 365 6.06 -3.06 -19.15
C SER A 365 7.22 -3.66 -18.38
N PRO A 366 6.99 -4.47 -17.34
CA PRO A 366 8.08 -5.11 -16.60
C PRO A 366 8.76 -6.19 -17.46
N SER A 367 10.04 -6.44 -17.22
CA SER A 367 10.80 -7.50 -17.91
C SER A 367 10.32 -8.90 -17.55
N SER A 368 9.86 -9.07 -16.31
CA SER A 368 9.17 -10.27 -15.84
C SER A 368 7.72 -9.92 -15.52
N ASN A 369 6.79 -10.83 -15.81
CA ASN A 369 5.41 -10.65 -15.39
C ASN A 369 5.24 -10.73 -13.86
N ASP A 370 6.24 -11.24 -13.13
CA ASP A 370 6.31 -11.16 -11.67
C ASP A 370 6.91 -9.81 -11.27
N VAL A 371 6.29 -9.15 -10.29
CA VAL A 371 6.77 -7.87 -9.73
C VAL A 371 7.05 -8.06 -8.24
N VAL A 372 8.25 -7.65 -7.82
CA VAL A 372 8.72 -7.84 -6.44
C VAL A 372 8.92 -6.47 -5.79
N PRO A 373 8.30 -6.20 -4.63
CA PRO A 373 8.52 -4.96 -3.91
C PRO A 373 9.93 -4.94 -3.30
N VAL A 374 10.48 -3.75 -3.12
CA VAL A 374 11.80 -3.56 -2.51
C VAL A 374 11.69 -2.50 -1.43
N ARG A 375 12.13 -2.81 -0.20
CA ARG A 375 12.20 -1.91 0.95
C ARG A 375 10.86 -1.24 1.30
N ASP A 376 10.75 0.07 1.03
CA ASP A 376 9.60 0.92 1.29
C ASP A 376 8.50 0.83 0.22
N GLN A 377 8.66 -0.06 -0.75
CA GLN A 377 7.72 -0.23 -1.86
C GLN A 377 6.59 -1.19 -1.48
N ILE A 378 5.37 -0.81 -1.80
CA ILE A 378 4.18 -1.65 -1.73
C ILE A 378 3.62 -1.79 -3.14
N LEU A 379 3.22 -3.00 -3.49
CA LEU A 379 2.50 -3.26 -4.74
C LEU A 379 0.99 -3.17 -4.49
N GLU A 380 0.29 -2.56 -5.43
CA GLU A 380 -1.16 -2.46 -5.42
C GLU A 380 -1.70 -2.65 -6.83
N ILE A 381 -2.66 -3.56 -7.01
CA ILE A 381 -3.35 -3.66 -8.30
C ILE A 381 -4.30 -2.47 -8.41
N ASP A 382 -4.12 -1.69 -9.44
CA ASP A 382 -5.03 -0.61 -9.79
C ASP A 382 -6.25 -1.19 -10.53
N VAL A 383 -7.21 -1.64 -9.76
CA VAL A 383 -8.42 -2.29 -10.27
C VAL A 383 -9.24 -1.33 -11.14
N GLU A 384 -9.33 -0.05 -10.76
CA GLU A 384 -10.09 0.95 -11.51
C GLU A 384 -9.54 1.21 -12.92
N ASN A 385 -8.23 1.05 -13.09
CA ASN A 385 -7.55 1.29 -14.36
C ASN A 385 -7.15 0.01 -15.07
N SER A 386 -7.42 -1.14 -14.46
CA SER A 386 -7.28 -2.44 -15.11
C SER A 386 -8.46 -2.68 -16.05
N ILE A 387 -8.18 -3.30 -17.17
CA ILE A 387 -9.19 -3.61 -18.19
C ILE A 387 -9.51 -5.10 -18.11
N VAL A 388 -10.76 -5.43 -17.90
CA VAL A 388 -11.24 -6.81 -17.89
C VAL A 388 -12.21 -6.99 -19.05
N ASN A 389 -11.82 -7.79 -20.04
CA ASN A 389 -12.63 -8.20 -21.17
C ASN A 389 -13.00 -9.67 -21.01
N VAL A 390 -14.29 -9.96 -21.00
CA VAL A 390 -14.81 -11.33 -20.97
C VAL A 390 -15.60 -11.56 -22.23
N SER A 391 -15.29 -12.59 -23.00
CA SER A 391 -15.95 -12.91 -24.25
C SER A 391 -16.22 -14.41 -24.37
N GLU A 392 -17.31 -14.73 -25.05
CA GLU A 392 -17.68 -16.12 -25.35
C GLU A 392 -16.61 -16.76 -26.26
N ASP A 393 -16.22 -17.98 -25.95
CA ASP A 393 -15.39 -18.77 -26.84
C ASP A 393 -16.26 -19.38 -27.95
N THR A 394 -15.99 -18.93 -29.17
CA THR A 394 -16.73 -19.37 -30.38
C THR A 394 -16.05 -20.53 -31.06
N PHE A 395 -15.24 -21.33 -30.33
CA PHE A 395 -14.58 -22.51 -30.88
C PHE A 395 -15.60 -23.56 -31.29
N VAL A 396 -15.80 -23.73 -32.60
CA VAL A 396 -16.62 -24.80 -33.15
C VAL A 396 -15.71 -25.99 -33.46
N GLY A 397 -15.67 -26.96 -32.55
CA GLY A 397 -14.92 -28.19 -32.75
C GLY A 397 -15.42 -28.94 -33.98
N GLY A 398 -14.52 -29.30 -34.89
CA GLY A 398 -14.80 -30.22 -36.02
C GLY A 398 -15.07 -29.54 -37.37
N SER A 399 -14.98 -28.22 -37.52
CA SER A 399 -14.94 -27.60 -38.85
C SER A 399 -13.50 -27.55 -39.36
N SER A 400 -13.31 -27.77 -40.68
CA SER A 400 -12.01 -27.65 -41.33
C SER A 400 -11.48 -26.18 -41.39
N GLU A 401 -12.23 -25.26 -40.84
CA GLU A 401 -11.89 -23.85 -40.73
C GLU A 401 -11.63 -23.48 -39.25
N ALA A 402 -10.89 -24.28 -38.53
CA ALA A 402 -10.48 -24.00 -37.16
C ALA A 402 -9.44 -22.86 -37.12
N GLY A 403 -9.86 -21.66 -37.44
CA GLY A 403 -9.15 -20.44 -37.07
C GLY A 403 -9.53 -20.05 -35.67
N VAL A 404 -8.78 -20.46 -34.68
CA VAL A 404 -8.89 -19.83 -33.34
C VAL A 404 -8.49 -18.37 -33.52
N GLY A 405 -9.47 -17.49 -33.43
CA GLY A 405 -9.23 -16.05 -33.52
C GLY A 405 -8.54 -15.46 -32.29
N TYR A 406 -7.41 -16.05 -31.87
CA TYR A 406 -6.47 -15.35 -31.00
C TYR A 406 -5.68 -14.40 -31.88
N THR A 407 -6.10 -13.16 -31.97
CA THR A 407 -5.16 -12.11 -32.28
C THR A 407 -4.30 -11.91 -31.04
N THR A 408 -3.24 -12.70 -30.93
CA THR A 408 -2.11 -12.28 -30.13
C THR A 408 -1.60 -11.02 -30.79
N SER A 409 -1.98 -9.84 -30.25
CA SER A 409 -1.18 -8.67 -30.56
C SER A 409 0.21 -8.99 -30.01
N SER A 410 1.17 -9.20 -30.86
CA SER A 410 2.58 -9.36 -30.55
C SER A 410 3.20 -8.03 -30.12
N SER A 411 2.45 -7.19 -29.46
CA SER A 411 2.92 -6.01 -28.78
C SER A 411 3.26 -6.37 -27.35
N TYR A 412 4.39 -7.03 -27.19
CA TYR A 412 5.13 -6.97 -25.96
C TYR A 412 5.79 -5.59 -25.87
#